data_08d8ae71b64a74f246be6a2a8015da63
#
_entry.id   08d8ae71b64a74f246be6a2a8015da63
#
_cell.length_a   1.000
_cell.length_b   1.000
_cell.length_c   1.000
_cell.angle_alpha   90.00
_cell.angle_beta   90.00
_cell.angle_gamma   90.00
#
_symmetry.space_group_name_H-M   'P 1'
#
loop_
_entity.id
_entity.type
_entity.pdbx_description
1 polymer ?
#
loop_
_entity_poly.entity_id
_entity_poly.type
_entity_poly.pdbx_seq_one_letter_code
_entity_poly.pdbx_strand_id
1 'polypeptide(L)'
;MRQHSLKLINHMAAISVTRDTTTNWQKFCEWVTSTNNRLYVGWFGVLMIPCLLAAAICFTLAFIAAPPVDIDGIREPVSGSLLYGNNIISGAVVPSSNAIGLHFYPIWEAATLDEWLYNGGPYQLTIFHFLIGVAAYAGRQWELSLSLIHI
;
A
#
# COMPACT_ATOMS: atom_id res chain seq x y z
N MET A 1 13.12 -41.37 24.78
CA MET A 1 12.74 -40.14 25.51
C MET A 1 13.92 -39.27 25.85
N ARG A 2 14.98 -39.81 26.44
CA ARG A 2 16.16 -39.02 26.81
C ARG A 2 16.87 -38.37 25.61
N GLN A 3 17.04 -39.09 24.48
CA GLN A 3 17.66 -38.56 23.27
C GLN A 3 16.82 -37.45 22.64
N HIS A 4 15.50 -37.58 22.68
CA HIS A 4 14.60 -36.54 22.16
C HIS A 4 14.72 -35.25 22.97
N SER A 5 14.76 -35.35 24.29
CA SER A 5 14.95 -34.19 25.18
C SER A 5 16.28 -33.49 24.94
N LEU A 6 17.38 -34.26 24.72
CA LEU A 6 18.69 -33.68 24.42
C LEU A 6 18.71 -32.97 23.07
N LYS A 7 18.02 -33.52 22.05
CA LYS A 7 17.90 -32.85 20.74
C LYS A 7 17.14 -31.55 20.84
N LEU A 8 16.07 -31.49 21.62
CA LEU A 8 15.31 -30.25 21.85
C LEU A 8 16.17 -29.20 22.56
N ILE A 9 16.92 -29.59 23.60
CA ILE A 9 17.81 -28.68 24.31
C ILE A 9 18.88 -28.12 23.38
N ASN A 10 19.50 -28.97 22.56
CA ASN A 10 20.51 -28.53 21.59
C ASN A 10 19.92 -27.58 20.53
N HIS A 11 18.69 -27.85 20.06
CA HIS A 11 17.99 -26.99 19.12
C HIS A 11 17.68 -25.62 19.72
N MET A 12 17.20 -25.59 20.95
CA MET A 12 16.92 -24.35 21.67
C MET A 12 18.18 -23.53 21.92
N ALA A 13 19.28 -24.19 22.28
CA ALA A 13 20.57 -23.53 22.46
C ALA A 13 21.08 -22.91 21.16
N ALA A 14 20.95 -23.62 20.04
CA ALA A 14 21.33 -23.12 18.71
C ALA A 14 20.50 -21.90 18.32
N ILE A 15 19.19 -21.91 18.59
CA ILE A 15 18.30 -20.77 18.33
C ILE A 15 18.71 -19.57 19.18
N SER A 16 19.01 -19.76 20.47
CA SER A 16 19.48 -18.70 21.36
C SER A 16 20.76 -18.06 20.87
N VAL A 17 21.76 -18.87 20.48
CA VAL A 17 23.04 -18.37 19.95
C VAL A 17 22.81 -17.59 18.66
N THR A 18 21.94 -18.09 17.78
CA THR A 18 21.59 -17.39 16.52
C THR A 18 20.96 -16.04 16.80
N ARG A 19 20.05 -15.95 17.77
CA ARG A 19 19.43 -14.68 18.17
C ARG A 19 20.43 -13.67 18.70
N ASP A 20 21.42 -14.10 19.48
CA ASP A 20 22.45 -13.23 20.02
C ASP A 20 23.33 -12.62 18.92
N THR A 21 23.39 -13.25 17.73
CA THR A 21 24.18 -12.80 16.60
C THR A 21 23.33 -12.27 15.46
N THR A 22 22.02 -12.03 15.67
CA THR A 22 21.12 -11.57 14.61
C THR A 22 21.49 -10.19 14.08
N THR A 23 21.39 -10.03 12.76
CA THR A 23 21.55 -8.75 12.08
C THR A 23 20.27 -7.92 12.17
N ASN A 24 20.34 -6.65 11.80
CA ASN A 24 19.14 -5.80 11.70
C ASN A 24 18.13 -6.35 10.70
N TRP A 25 18.60 -6.96 9.61
CA TRP A 25 17.73 -7.60 8.63
C TRP A 25 16.95 -8.78 9.24
N GLN A 26 17.64 -9.62 10.00
CA GLN A 26 17.00 -10.76 10.66
C GLN A 26 15.96 -10.31 11.69
N LYS A 27 16.25 -9.26 12.44
CA LYS A 27 15.30 -8.67 13.38
C LYS A 27 14.05 -8.14 12.67
N PHE A 28 14.23 -7.50 11.52
CA PHE A 28 13.13 -7.03 10.69
C PHE A 28 12.26 -8.19 10.20
N CYS A 29 12.87 -9.27 9.70
CA CYS A 29 12.15 -10.45 9.23
C CYS A 29 11.36 -11.10 10.36
N GLU A 30 11.94 -11.21 11.55
CA GLU A 30 11.27 -11.75 12.73
C GLU A 30 10.07 -10.88 13.13
N TRP A 31 10.24 -9.58 13.10
CA TRP A 31 9.15 -8.66 13.41
C TRP A 31 8.01 -8.75 12.40
N VAL A 32 8.32 -8.82 11.10
CA VAL A 32 7.33 -8.92 10.03
C VAL A 32 6.46 -10.18 10.18
N THR A 33 7.07 -11.29 10.55
CA THR A 33 6.37 -12.58 10.65
C THR A 33 5.86 -12.89 12.05
N SER A 34 6.04 -11.99 13.01
CA SER A 34 5.64 -12.22 14.39
C SER A 34 4.12 -12.14 14.57
N THR A 35 3.57 -13.16 15.22
CA THR A 35 2.16 -13.18 15.63
C THR A 35 1.93 -12.49 16.97
N ASN A 36 2.98 -12.04 17.63
CA ASN A 36 2.90 -11.32 18.91
C ASN A 36 2.63 -9.83 18.76
N ASN A 37 2.76 -9.29 17.56
CA ASN A 37 2.36 -7.91 17.29
C ASN A 37 0.85 -7.77 17.43
N ARG A 38 0.40 -6.62 17.88
CA ARG A 38 -1.04 -6.34 18.02
C ARG A 38 -1.77 -6.56 16.70
N LEU A 39 -1.16 -6.12 15.61
CA LEU A 39 -1.64 -6.37 14.25
C LEU A 39 -0.55 -7.15 13.50
N TYR A 40 -0.94 -8.27 12.91
CA TYR A 40 -0.01 -9.06 12.10
C TYR A 40 0.36 -8.28 10.84
N VAL A 41 1.67 -8.10 10.62
CA VAL A 41 2.17 -7.41 9.42
C VAL A 41 2.26 -8.39 8.25
N GLY A 42 3.13 -9.39 8.32
CA GLY A 42 3.39 -10.35 7.25
C GLY A 42 4.14 -9.73 6.08
N TRP A 43 4.61 -10.57 5.16
CA TRP A 43 5.28 -10.08 3.96
C TRP A 43 4.32 -9.35 3.02
N PHE A 44 3.07 -9.81 2.94
CA PHE A 44 2.05 -9.07 2.20
C PHE A 44 1.71 -7.74 2.88
N GLY A 45 1.79 -7.68 4.21
CA GLY A 45 1.59 -6.43 4.94
C GLY A 45 2.66 -5.38 4.67
N VAL A 46 3.89 -5.81 4.40
CA VAL A 46 4.99 -4.91 4.01
C VAL A 46 4.68 -4.18 2.70
N LEU A 47 3.98 -4.85 1.78
CA LEU A 47 3.50 -4.25 0.54
C LEU A 47 2.17 -3.51 0.75
N MET A 48 1.24 -4.12 1.49
CA MET A 48 -0.12 -3.59 1.70
C MET A 48 -0.13 -2.24 2.42
N ILE A 49 0.61 -2.13 3.51
CA ILE A 49 0.54 -0.94 4.38
C ILE A 49 0.94 0.33 3.64
N PRO A 50 2.13 0.41 2.98
CA PRO A 50 2.46 1.61 2.24
C PRO A 50 1.54 1.85 1.03
N CYS A 51 1.04 0.81 0.36
CA CYS A 51 0.13 0.96 -0.77
C CYS A 51 -1.20 1.57 -0.35
N LEU A 52 -1.82 1.03 0.71
CA LEU A 52 -3.08 1.57 1.21
C LEU A 52 -2.91 2.98 1.78
N LEU A 53 -1.79 3.22 2.46
CA LEU A 53 -1.49 4.56 2.98
C LEU A 53 -1.34 5.58 1.86
N ALA A 54 -0.61 5.24 0.80
CA ALA A 54 -0.45 6.11 -0.36
C ALA A 54 -1.79 6.40 -1.03
N ALA A 55 -2.63 5.37 -1.20
CA ALA A 55 -3.96 5.53 -1.77
C ALA A 55 -4.84 6.44 -0.90
N ALA A 56 -4.83 6.24 0.41
CA ALA A 56 -5.63 7.04 1.34
C ALA A 56 -5.21 8.50 1.37
N ILE A 57 -3.90 8.75 1.42
CA ILE A 57 -3.37 10.13 1.42
C ILE A 57 -3.70 10.83 0.09
N CYS A 58 -3.45 10.17 -1.02
CA CYS A 58 -3.71 10.75 -2.34
C CYS A 58 -5.20 11.03 -2.53
N PHE A 59 -6.06 10.09 -2.18
CA PHE A 59 -7.51 10.28 -2.25
C PHE A 59 -7.96 11.48 -1.41
N THR A 60 -7.49 11.55 -0.17
CA THR A 60 -7.88 12.63 0.75
C THR A 60 -7.45 13.99 0.22
N LEU A 61 -6.18 14.12 -0.20
CA LEU A 61 -5.68 15.39 -0.73
C LEU A 61 -6.37 15.78 -2.04
N ALA A 62 -6.60 14.82 -2.92
CA ALA A 62 -7.27 15.09 -4.19
C ALA A 62 -8.75 15.47 -4.00
N PHE A 63 -9.44 14.79 -3.09
CA PHE A 63 -10.83 15.10 -2.79
C PHE A 63 -10.99 16.50 -2.19
N ILE A 64 -10.03 16.93 -1.38
CA ILE A 64 -10.08 18.24 -0.71
C ILE A 64 -9.59 19.36 -1.63
N ALA A 65 -8.47 19.17 -2.34
CA ALA A 65 -7.71 20.30 -2.87
C ALA A 65 -7.26 20.19 -4.33
N ALA A 66 -7.56 19.10 -5.03
CA ALA A 66 -7.09 18.95 -6.41
C ALA A 66 -7.73 19.98 -7.34
N PRO A 67 -6.96 20.60 -8.26
CA PRO A 67 -7.53 21.51 -9.24
C PRO A 67 -8.39 20.76 -10.26
N PRO A 68 -9.23 21.48 -11.04
CA PRO A 68 -10.06 20.86 -12.06
C PRO A 68 -9.26 20.02 -13.05
N VAL A 69 -9.86 18.89 -13.47
CA VAL A 69 -9.22 17.87 -14.30
C VAL A 69 -9.92 17.78 -15.65
N ASP A 70 -9.14 17.70 -16.71
CA ASP A 70 -9.62 17.57 -18.10
C ASP A 70 -9.96 16.09 -18.39
N ILE A 71 -11.06 15.60 -17.82
CA ILE A 71 -11.46 14.20 -17.93
C ILE A 71 -11.74 13.77 -19.37
N ASP A 72 -12.44 14.58 -20.14
CA ASP A 72 -12.86 14.19 -21.50
C ASP A 72 -11.78 14.43 -22.55
N GLY A 73 -10.69 15.08 -22.20
CA GLY A 73 -9.58 15.36 -23.12
C GLY A 73 -9.88 16.46 -24.11
N ILE A 74 -10.94 17.24 -23.89
CA ILE A 74 -11.38 18.33 -24.78
C ILE A 74 -11.01 19.71 -24.25
N ARG A 75 -10.16 19.75 -23.20
CA ARG A 75 -9.78 20.99 -22.49
C ARG A 75 -10.95 21.72 -21.84
N GLU A 76 -11.87 20.94 -21.30
CA GLU A 76 -13.01 21.42 -20.49
C GLU A 76 -12.88 20.79 -19.10
N PRO A 77 -12.07 21.39 -18.18
CA PRO A 77 -11.78 20.80 -16.91
C PRO A 77 -13.02 20.67 -16.02
N VAL A 78 -13.10 19.57 -15.29
CA VAL A 78 -14.17 19.27 -14.35
C VAL A 78 -13.66 19.42 -12.93
N SER A 79 -14.33 20.21 -12.11
CA SER A 79 -14.03 20.38 -10.70
C SER A 79 -14.61 19.21 -9.90
N GLY A 80 -13.79 18.69 -8.99
CA GLY A 80 -14.22 17.59 -8.11
C GLY A 80 -13.85 17.78 -6.66
N SER A 81 -12.95 18.72 -6.33
CA SER A 81 -12.50 18.91 -4.97
C SER A 81 -13.33 19.94 -4.20
N LEU A 82 -13.29 19.83 -2.88
CA LEU A 82 -14.07 20.70 -1.99
C LEU A 82 -13.65 22.17 -2.11
N LEU A 83 -12.36 22.45 -2.25
CA LEU A 83 -11.85 23.81 -2.37
C LEU A 83 -12.23 24.49 -3.68
N TYR A 84 -12.67 23.73 -4.66
CA TYR A 84 -13.08 24.23 -5.96
C TYR A 84 -14.60 24.25 -6.14
N GLY A 85 -15.32 24.35 -5.04
CA GLY A 85 -16.75 24.62 -5.08
C GLY A 85 -17.66 23.40 -4.98
N ASN A 86 -17.12 22.25 -4.58
CA ASN A 86 -17.90 21.04 -4.37
C ASN A 86 -18.22 20.82 -2.89
N ASN A 87 -19.23 20.01 -2.63
CA ASN A 87 -19.56 19.52 -1.31
C ASN A 87 -19.29 18.00 -1.25
N ILE A 88 -19.63 17.37 -0.14
CA ILE A 88 -19.41 15.92 0.03
C ILE A 88 -20.16 15.11 -1.04
N ILE A 89 -21.30 15.55 -1.46
CA ILE A 89 -22.15 14.82 -2.41
C ILE A 89 -21.63 14.98 -3.84
N SER A 90 -21.25 16.18 -4.23
CA SER A 90 -20.76 16.47 -5.59
C SER A 90 -19.26 16.23 -5.75
N GLY A 91 -18.53 16.09 -4.65
CA GLY A 91 -17.08 15.90 -4.67
C GLY A 91 -16.70 14.57 -5.27
N ALA A 92 -15.57 14.54 -5.96
CA ALA A 92 -15.00 13.33 -6.56
C ALA A 92 -13.53 13.52 -6.87
N VAL A 93 -12.78 12.44 -6.87
CA VAL A 93 -11.48 12.41 -7.53
C VAL A 93 -11.75 12.14 -9.00
N VAL A 94 -11.62 13.17 -9.82
CA VAL A 94 -12.00 13.10 -11.23
C VAL A 94 -11.07 12.14 -11.98
N PRO A 95 -11.62 11.22 -12.78
CA PRO A 95 -10.80 10.26 -13.54
C PRO A 95 -9.78 10.92 -14.45
N SER A 96 -8.73 10.17 -14.78
CA SER A 96 -7.68 10.64 -15.67
C SER A 96 -8.21 10.99 -17.05
N SER A 97 -7.56 11.95 -17.70
CA SER A 97 -7.97 12.47 -19.02
C SER A 97 -8.10 11.36 -20.05
N ASN A 98 -9.12 11.48 -20.90
CA ASN A 98 -9.28 10.60 -22.06
C ASN A 98 -8.08 10.73 -23.03
N ALA A 99 -7.36 11.84 -23.01
CA ALA A 99 -6.14 12.01 -23.78
C ALA A 99 -5.03 11.06 -23.33
N ILE A 100 -5.01 10.67 -22.05
CA ILE A 100 -4.09 9.67 -21.52
C ILE A 100 -4.51 8.28 -21.96
N GLY A 101 -5.82 8.02 -22.07
CA GLY A 101 -6.36 6.73 -22.45
C GLY A 101 -5.96 5.63 -21.46
N LEU A 102 -5.44 4.53 -22.01
CA LEU A 102 -4.96 3.40 -21.21
C LEU A 102 -3.49 3.51 -20.81
N HIS A 103 -2.83 4.63 -21.12
CA HIS A 103 -1.43 4.81 -20.79
C HIS A 103 -1.22 4.96 -19.29
N PHE A 104 -0.14 4.33 -18.81
CA PHE A 104 0.32 4.51 -17.44
C PHE A 104 0.85 5.93 -17.26
N TYR A 105 0.30 6.66 -16.28
CA TYR A 105 0.61 8.08 -16.11
C TYR A 105 1.05 8.39 -14.67
N PRO A 106 2.24 7.94 -14.27
CA PRO A 106 2.81 8.29 -12.96
C PRO A 106 3.32 9.74 -12.98
N ILE A 107 3.62 10.26 -11.79
CA ILE A 107 4.13 11.64 -11.65
C ILE A 107 5.35 11.91 -12.54
N TRP A 108 6.24 10.93 -12.65
CA TRP A 108 7.50 11.10 -13.40
C TRP A 108 7.34 11.11 -14.92
N GLU A 109 6.18 10.73 -15.45
CA GLU A 109 5.89 10.79 -16.88
C GLU A 109 5.34 12.15 -17.31
N ALA A 110 4.89 12.98 -16.37
CA ALA A 110 4.46 14.33 -16.65
C ALA A 110 5.65 15.28 -16.68
N ALA A 111 5.56 16.33 -17.48
CA ALA A 111 6.61 17.36 -17.52
C ALA A 111 6.64 18.17 -16.23
N THR A 112 5.46 18.44 -15.65
CA THR A 112 5.32 19.19 -14.40
C THR A 112 4.25 18.56 -13.53
N LEU A 113 4.26 18.88 -12.23
CA LEU A 113 3.22 18.45 -11.31
C LEU A 113 1.86 19.05 -11.69
N ASP A 114 1.83 20.27 -12.18
CA ASP A 114 0.60 20.93 -12.64
C ASP A 114 -0.01 20.21 -13.85
N GLU A 115 0.81 19.74 -14.77
CA GLU A 115 0.35 18.93 -15.89
C GLU A 115 -0.23 17.62 -15.40
N TRP A 116 0.44 16.96 -14.47
CA TRP A 116 -0.04 15.70 -13.88
C TRP A 116 -1.39 15.89 -13.20
N LEU A 117 -1.57 16.97 -12.45
CA LEU A 117 -2.83 17.30 -11.79
C LEU A 117 -3.94 17.59 -12.82
N TYR A 118 -3.61 18.35 -13.87
CA TYR A 118 -4.57 18.71 -14.92
C TYR A 118 -5.10 17.49 -15.67
N ASN A 119 -4.24 16.49 -15.87
CA ASN A 119 -4.59 15.28 -16.60
C ASN A 119 -5.17 14.17 -15.71
N GLY A 120 -5.42 14.45 -14.45
CA GLY A 120 -6.05 13.48 -13.55
C GLY A 120 -5.12 12.38 -13.05
N GLY A 121 -3.82 12.69 -12.90
CA GLY A 121 -2.85 11.75 -12.35
C GLY A 121 -3.20 11.19 -10.97
N PRO A 122 -3.76 11.98 -10.04
CA PRO A 122 -4.15 11.47 -8.74
C PRO A 122 -5.14 10.31 -8.78
N TYR A 123 -6.01 10.25 -9.78
CA TYR A 123 -6.92 9.13 -9.95
C TYR A 123 -6.17 7.81 -10.16
N GLN A 124 -5.22 7.77 -11.08
CA GLN A 124 -4.43 6.56 -11.32
C GLN A 124 -3.59 6.18 -10.10
N LEU A 125 -2.95 7.15 -9.47
CA LEU A 125 -2.16 6.87 -8.27
C LEU A 125 -3.02 6.20 -7.19
N THR A 126 -4.19 6.75 -6.94
CA THR A 126 -5.10 6.24 -5.91
C THR A 126 -5.59 4.83 -6.26
N ILE A 127 -6.12 4.62 -7.47
CA ILE A 127 -6.74 3.32 -7.80
C ILE A 127 -5.71 2.20 -7.91
N PHE A 128 -4.52 2.47 -8.45
CA PHE A 128 -3.51 1.43 -8.59
C PHE A 128 -2.93 1.04 -7.23
N HIS A 129 -2.63 2.00 -6.38
CA HIS A 129 -2.18 1.70 -5.02
C HIS A 129 -3.25 0.99 -4.21
N PHE A 130 -4.51 1.39 -4.35
CA PHE A 130 -5.63 0.72 -3.69
C PHE A 130 -5.78 -0.71 -4.16
N LEU A 131 -5.74 -0.96 -5.47
CA LEU A 131 -5.87 -2.32 -6.02
C LEU A 131 -4.74 -3.23 -5.57
N ILE A 132 -3.50 -2.75 -5.59
CA ILE A 132 -2.35 -3.51 -5.09
C ILE A 132 -2.51 -3.77 -3.59
N GLY A 133 -2.93 -2.76 -2.84
CA GLY A 133 -3.16 -2.88 -1.40
C GLY A 133 -4.23 -3.90 -1.06
N VAL A 134 -5.33 -3.93 -1.80
CA VAL A 134 -6.41 -4.92 -1.62
C VAL A 134 -5.95 -6.33 -1.97
N ALA A 135 -5.20 -6.48 -3.06
CA ALA A 135 -4.62 -7.76 -3.44
C ALA A 135 -3.65 -8.26 -2.37
N ALA A 136 -2.81 -7.37 -1.85
CA ALA A 136 -1.90 -7.71 -0.75
C ALA A 136 -2.65 -8.02 0.55
N TYR A 137 -3.80 -7.38 0.78
CA TYR A 137 -4.65 -7.70 1.92
C TYR A 137 -5.15 -9.15 1.85
N ALA A 138 -5.61 -9.58 0.68
CA ALA A 138 -6.02 -10.96 0.46
C ALA A 138 -4.86 -11.94 0.67
N GLY A 139 -3.68 -11.60 0.15
CA GLY A 139 -2.46 -12.39 0.36
C GLY A 139 -2.06 -12.44 1.82
N ARG A 140 -2.21 -11.36 2.54
CA ARG A 140 -1.93 -11.29 3.98
C ARG A 140 -2.86 -12.20 4.79
N GLN A 141 -4.14 -12.29 4.43
CA GLN A 141 -5.07 -13.23 5.07
C GLN A 141 -4.63 -14.67 4.83
N TRP A 142 -4.22 -15.00 3.62
CA TRP A 142 -3.69 -16.32 3.30
C TRP A 142 -2.42 -16.62 4.09
N GLU A 143 -1.48 -15.68 4.14
CA GLU A 143 -0.22 -15.83 4.86
C GLU A 143 -0.46 -16.06 6.36
N LEU A 144 -1.37 -15.28 6.96
CA LEU A 144 -1.72 -15.43 8.37
C LEU A 144 -2.35 -16.79 8.65
N SER A 145 -3.18 -17.30 7.74
CA SER A 145 -3.79 -18.62 7.90
C SER A 145 -2.75 -19.73 7.95
N LEU A 146 -1.69 -19.64 7.14
CA LEU A 146 -0.56 -20.55 7.19
C LEU A 146 0.19 -20.47 8.53
N SER A 147 0.40 -19.26 9.02
CA SER A 147 1.07 -19.00 10.28
C SER A 147 0.31 -19.66 11.45
N LEU A 148 -1.01 -19.62 11.46
CA LEU A 148 -1.83 -20.24 12.49
C LEU A 148 -1.76 -21.78 12.47
N ILE A 149 -1.53 -22.38 11.31
CA ILE A 149 -1.37 -23.83 11.18
C ILE A 149 -0.06 -24.30 11.82
N HIS A 150 0.99 -23.49 11.78
CA HIS A 150 2.34 -23.83 12.27
C HIS A 150 2.59 -23.44 13.73
N ILE A 151 1.62 -22.82 14.38
CA ILE A 151 1.66 -22.56 15.82
C ILE A 151 1.30 -23.83 16.58
#